data_ab036b2a88e6065b523886751452fc41
#
_entry.id   ab036b2a88e6065b523886751452fc41
#
_cell.length_a   1.000
_cell.length_b   1.000
_cell.length_c   1.000
_cell.angle_alpha   90.00
_cell.angle_beta   90.00
_cell.angle_gamma   90.00
#
_symmetry.space_group_name_H-M   'P 1'
#
loop_
_entity.id
_entity.type
_entity.pdbx_description
1 polymer ?
#
loop_
_entity_poly.entity_id
_entity_poly.type
_entity_poly.pdbx_seq_one_letter_code
_entity_poly.pdbx_strand_id
1 'polypeptide(L)'
;MTKKHTILTAINSKYIHSNLAVYCLRAYAKPYIDEVEIAEYTINQQVDDILMSLYQKHPDILCFSCYIWNIEYIERVIREIHKLLPDVPIWLGGPEVSYDSREVLRRLPQVTGVMKGEGEVTFLEVLDHYHCLLYTSPSPRDRSLS
;
A
#
# COMPACT_ATOMS: atom_id res chain seq x y z
N MET A 1 5.83 -23.23 -3.52
CA MET A 1 5.41 -21.88 -3.86
C MET A 1 5.74 -20.89 -2.74
N THR A 2 6.34 -19.81 -3.09
CA THR A 2 6.73 -18.81 -2.12
C THR A 2 5.56 -17.89 -1.79
N LYS A 3 5.28 -17.71 -0.51
CA LYS A 3 4.26 -16.78 -0.08
C LYS A 3 4.74 -15.34 -0.27
N LYS A 4 3.82 -14.46 -0.61
CA LYS A 4 4.09 -13.03 -0.72
C LYS A 4 3.63 -12.34 0.54
N HIS A 5 4.54 -11.65 1.21
CA HIS A 5 4.19 -10.90 2.41
C HIS A 5 3.71 -9.50 2.01
N THR A 6 2.42 -9.28 2.10
CA THR A 6 1.77 -8.01 1.77
C THR A 6 1.47 -7.26 3.05
N ILE A 7 1.87 -6.00 3.12
CA ILE A 7 1.58 -5.16 4.28
C ILE A 7 0.60 -4.07 3.88
N LEU A 8 -0.56 -4.06 4.54
CA LEU A 8 -1.53 -2.97 4.44
C LEU A 8 -1.20 -1.97 5.54
N THR A 9 -0.72 -0.81 5.15
CA THR A 9 -0.24 0.20 6.09
C THR A 9 -1.29 1.29 6.27
N ALA A 10 -1.65 1.53 7.52
CA ALA A 10 -2.54 2.61 7.90
C ALA A 10 -1.79 3.57 8.82
N ILE A 11 -1.82 4.85 8.48
CA ILE A 11 -1.22 5.87 9.33
C ILE A 11 -2.35 6.74 9.84
N ASN A 12 -2.70 6.52 11.08
CA ASN A 12 -3.90 7.10 11.68
C ASN A 12 -3.64 8.49 12.27
N SER A 13 -4.70 9.27 12.40
CA SER A 13 -4.59 10.53 13.09
C SER A 13 -4.47 10.28 14.60
N LYS A 14 -4.16 11.34 15.34
CA LYS A 14 -3.93 11.27 16.79
C LYS A 14 -5.10 10.61 17.55
N TYR A 15 -6.31 10.82 17.08
CA TYR A 15 -7.52 10.41 17.84
C TYR A 15 -8.22 9.22 17.23
N ILE A 16 -7.71 8.65 16.14
CA ILE A 16 -8.31 7.48 15.53
C ILE A 16 -7.52 6.26 15.96
N HIS A 17 -8.21 5.30 16.55
CA HIS A 17 -7.55 4.12 17.13
C HIS A 17 -7.30 3.01 16.11
N SER A 18 -8.11 2.95 15.06
CA SER A 18 -7.90 1.96 14.01
C SER A 18 -8.51 2.43 12.70
N ASN A 19 -8.01 1.86 11.61
CA ASN A 19 -8.49 2.16 10.27
C ASN A 19 -9.29 0.96 9.77
N LEU A 20 -10.61 1.07 9.84
CA LEU A 20 -11.49 -0.02 9.47
C LEU A 20 -11.30 -0.46 8.01
N ALA A 21 -10.94 0.47 7.14
CA ALA A 21 -10.78 0.16 5.72
C ALA A 21 -9.75 -0.93 5.48
N VAL A 22 -8.59 -0.87 6.15
CA VAL A 22 -7.55 -1.89 5.92
C VAL A 22 -7.99 -3.25 6.44
N TYR A 23 -8.78 -3.29 7.50
CA TYR A 23 -9.32 -4.56 7.99
C TYR A 23 -10.34 -5.16 7.02
N CYS A 24 -11.16 -4.31 6.40
CA CYS A 24 -12.10 -4.77 5.37
C CYS A 24 -11.38 -5.30 4.15
N LEU A 25 -10.30 -4.62 3.73
CA LEU A 25 -9.51 -5.08 2.59
C LEU A 25 -8.92 -6.46 2.85
N ARG A 26 -8.35 -6.65 4.03
CA ARG A 26 -7.76 -7.93 4.39
C ARG A 26 -8.81 -9.02 4.44
N ALA A 27 -9.95 -8.73 5.03
CA ALA A 27 -11.03 -9.72 5.15
C ALA A 27 -11.58 -10.14 3.79
N TYR A 28 -11.66 -9.20 2.85
CA TYR A 28 -12.14 -9.50 1.50
C TYR A 28 -11.14 -10.35 0.72
N ALA A 29 -9.87 -10.24 1.02
CA ALA A 29 -8.80 -10.96 0.32
C ALA A 29 -8.61 -12.36 0.91
N LYS A 30 -9.70 -13.10 1.08
CA LYS A 30 -9.70 -14.43 1.74
C LYS A 30 -8.67 -15.41 1.21
N PRO A 31 -8.46 -15.54 -0.12
CA PRO A 31 -7.46 -16.50 -0.60
C PRO A 31 -6.04 -16.22 -0.11
N TYR A 32 -5.76 -14.99 0.30
CA TYR A 32 -4.42 -14.56 0.69
C TYR A 32 -4.35 -14.04 2.11
N ILE A 33 -5.39 -14.29 2.91
CA ILE A 33 -5.51 -13.63 4.22
C ILE A 33 -4.32 -13.88 5.13
N ASP A 34 -3.71 -15.05 5.03
CA ASP A 34 -2.56 -15.38 5.86
C ASP A 34 -1.27 -14.70 5.40
N GLU A 35 -1.30 -14.09 4.22
CA GLU A 35 -0.14 -13.40 3.65
C GLU A 35 -0.25 -11.88 3.77
N VAL A 36 -1.37 -11.38 4.30
CA VAL A 36 -1.63 -9.96 4.44
C VAL A 36 -1.54 -9.57 5.90
N GLU A 37 -0.59 -8.70 6.19
CA GLU A 37 -0.40 -8.15 7.53
C GLU A 37 -0.87 -6.70 7.55
N ILE A 38 -1.57 -6.32 8.62
CA ILE A 38 -1.99 -4.93 8.82
C ILE A 38 -0.99 -4.27 9.76
N ALA A 39 -0.41 -3.16 9.33
CA ALA A 39 0.52 -2.37 10.14
C ALA A 39 -0.11 -1.01 10.37
N GLU A 40 -0.36 -0.68 11.63
CA GLU A 40 -0.97 0.59 11.99
C GLU A 40 0.01 1.47 12.73
N TYR A 41 0.08 2.71 12.31
CA TYR A 41 0.94 3.73 12.90
C TYR A 41 0.11 4.99 13.10
N THR A 42 0.72 6.02 13.67
CA THR A 42 0.06 7.32 13.80
C THR A 42 0.95 8.41 13.24
N ILE A 43 0.34 9.54 12.87
CA ILE A 43 1.10 10.69 12.36
C ILE A 43 1.98 11.34 13.43
N ASN A 44 1.82 10.92 14.69
CA ASN A 44 2.66 11.40 15.79
C ASN A 44 3.98 10.66 15.90
N GLN A 45 4.10 9.51 15.23
CA GLN A 45 5.35 8.76 15.26
C GLN A 45 6.37 9.38 14.32
N GLN A 46 7.63 9.20 14.66
CA GLN A 46 8.70 9.66 13.78
C GLN A 46 8.72 8.83 12.50
N VAL A 47 9.01 9.49 11.39
CA VAL A 47 9.10 8.78 10.11
C VAL A 47 10.11 7.63 10.20
N ASP A 48 11.25 7.88 10.85
CA ASP A 48 12.29 6.86 10.98
C ASP A 48 11.82 5.61 11.70
N ASP A 49 10.95 5.77 12.71
CA ASP A 49 10.42 4.61 13.44
C ASP A 49 9.53 3.76 12.55
N ILE A 50 8.72 4.40 11.71
CA ILE A 50 7.87 3.69 10.78
C ILE A 50 8.70 2.99 9.70
N LEU A 51 9.72 3.66 9.19
CA LEU A 51 10.63 3.08 8.20
C LEU A 51 11.30 1.82 8.74
N MET A 52 11.80 1.90 9.97
CA MET A 52 12.46 0.76 10.59
C MET A 52 11.49 -0.41 10.77
N SER A 53 10.28 -0.11 11.24
CA SER A 53 9.26 -1.13 11.44
C SER A 53 8.91 -1.83 10.13
N LEU A 54 8.66 -1.07 9.07
CA LEU A 54 8.32 -1.63 7.76
C LEU A 54 9.48 -2.42 7.19
N TYR A 55 10.69 -1.90 7.32
CA TYR A 55 11.87 -2.58 6.81
C TYR A 55 12.06 -3.95 7.48
N GLN A 56 11.87 -4.00 8.78
CA GLN A 56 12.05 -5.24 9.55
C GLN A 56 10.99 -6.30 9.24
N LYS A 57 9.87 -5.90 8.69
CA LYS A 57 8.80 -6.83 8.31
C LYS A 57 9.08 -7.55 7.00
N HIS A 58 10.07 -7.12 6.25
CA HIS A 58 10.45 -7.72 4.96
C HIS A 58 9.26 -7.88 4.02
N PRO A 59 8.60 -6.79 3.65
CA PRO A 59 7.44 -6.89 2.77
C PRO A 59 7.81 -7.25 1.34
N ASP A 60 6.94 -7.98 0.68
CA ASP A 60 7.03 -8.19 -0.76
C ASP A 60 6.18 -7.18 -1.51
N ILE A 61 5.13 -6.69 -0.87
CA ILE A 61 4.24 -5.67 -1.43
C ILE A 61 3.85 -4.73 -0.29
N LEU A 62 3.94 -3.42 -0.55
CA LEU A 62 3.51 -2.40 0.42
C LEU A 62 2.29 -1.66 -0.11
N CYS A 63 1.27 -1.54 0.71
CA CYS A 63 0.06 -0.79 0.39
C CYS A 63 -0.18 0.25 1.48
N PHE A 64 -0.57 1.45 1.07
CA PHE A 64 -0.87 2.54 1.99
C PHE A 64 -2.29 3.04 1.78
N SER A 65 -2.99 3.30 2.88
CA SER A 65 -4.32 3.88 2.85
C SER A 65 -4.19 5.39 3.03
N CYS A 66 -4.58 6.16 2.02
CA CYS A 66 -4.30 7.58 1.94
C CYS A 66 -5.56 8.43 2.16
N TYR A 67 -5.44 9.40 3.05
CA TYR A 67 -6.50 10.36 3.38
C TYR A 67 -5.91 11.76 3.40
N ILE A 68 -6.77 12.76 3.40
CA ILE A 68 -6.31 14.15 3.37
C ILE A 68 -5.42 14.49 4.57
N TRP A 69 -5.66 13.87 5.71
CA TRP A 69 -4.90 14.19 6.94
C TRP A 69 -3.54 13.50 7.00
N ASN A 70 -3.30 12.45 6.19
CA ASN A 70 -2.05 11.71 6.28
C ASN A 70 -1.25 11.66 4.98
N ILE A 71 -1.77 12.21 3.88
CA ILE A 71 -1.13 12.05 2.57
C ILE A 71 0.30 12.61 2.54
N GLU A 72 0.52 13.77 3.13
CA GLU A 72 1.85 14.36 3.14
C GLU A 72 2.84 13.49 3.93
N TYR A 73 2.38 12.96 5.04
CA TYR A 73 3.19 12.08 5.87
C TYR A 73 3.53 10.79 5.11
N ILE A 74 2.53 10.22 4.45
CA ILE A 74 2.72 9.02 3.65
C ILE A 74 3.70 9.25 2.52
N GLU A 75 3.64 10.40 1.85
CA GLU A 75 4.58 10.72 0.78
C GLU A 75 6.02 10.72 1.28
N ARG A 76 6.24 11.26 2.47
CA ARG A 76 7.57 11.24 3.07
C ARG A 76 8.04 9.81 3.35
N VAL A 77 7.16 8.99 3.90
CA VAL A 77 7.47 7.59 4.16
C VAL A 77 7.82 6.86 2.86
N ILE A 78 7.02 7.07 1.81
CA ILE A 78 7.23 6.42 0.53
C ILE A 78 8.59 6.76 -0.07
N ARG A 79 8.95 8.03 -0.05
CA ARG A 79 10.24 8.44 -0.61
C ARG A 79 11.41 7.81 0.10
N GLU A 80 11.30 7.66 1.41
CA GLU A 80 12.39 7.09 2.19
C GLU A 80 12.39 5.57 2.15
N ILE A 81 11.22 4.92 2.25
CA ILE A 81 11.17 3.46 2.23
C ILE A 81 11.62 2.89 0.89
N HIS A 82 11.35 3.62 -0.19
CA HIS A 82 11.78 3.17 -1.53
C HIS A 82 13.30 3.11 -1.63
N LYS A 83 14.01 3.97 -0.92
CA LYS A 83 15.47 3.93 -0.88
C LYS A 83 15.98 2.68 -0.18
N LEU A 84 15.25 2.21 0.81
CA LEU A 84 15.62 1.02 1.58
C LEU A 84 15.17 -0.27 0.88
N LEU A 85 14.05 -0.22 0.19
CA LEU A 85 13.42 -1.38 -0.44
C LEU A 85 13.06 -1.05 -1.89
N PRO A 86 14.07 -0.85 -2.76
CA PRO A 86 13.80 -0.36 -4.12
C PRO A 86 13.04 -1.32 -5.00
N ASP A 87 13.05 -2.61 -4.68
CA ASP A 87 12.39 -3.63 -5.49
C ASP A 87 10.98 -3.96 -5.02
N VAL A 88 10.55 -3.38 -3.90
CA VAL A 88 9.23 -3.66 -3.35
C VAL A 88 8.20 -2.75 -4.00
N PRO A 89 7.16 -3.31 -4.64
CA PRO A 89 6.11 -2.47 -5.22
C PRO A 89 5.31 -1.78 -4.13
N ILE A 90 4.95 -0.53 -4.41
CA ILE A 90 4.19 0.31 -3.49
C ILE A 90 2.87 0.70 -4.15
N TRP A 91 1.77 0.38 -3.50
CA TRP A 91 0.43 0.69 -3.99
C TRP A 91 -0.28 1.61 -3.02
N LEU A 92 -1.01 2.56 -3.57
CA LEU A 92 -1.79 3.50 -2.78
C LEU A 92 -3.27 3.27 -3.02
N GLY A 93 -4.06 3.48 -1.99
CA GLY A 93 -5.51 3.45 -2.07
C GLY A 93 -6.10 4.50 -1.16
N GLY A 94 -7.42 4.65 -1.21
CA GLY A 94 -8.11 5.61 -0.37
C GLY A 94 -8.58 6.83 -1.16
N PRO A 95 -9.43 7.66 -0.52
CA PRO A 95 -10.09 8.75 -1.24
C PRO A 95 -9.14 9.82 -1.74
N GLU A 96 -8.02 10.05 -1.05
CA GLU A 96 -7.13 11.14 -1.42
C GLU A 96 -6.38 10.88 -2.73
N VAL A 97 -6.14 9.62 -3.07
CA VAL A 97 -5.37 9.28 -4.27
C VAL A 97 -6.26 8.78 -5.41
N SER A 98 -7.48 8.35 -5.10
CA SER A 98 -8.39 7.80 -6.12
C SER A 98 -8.92 8.85 -7.07
N TYR A 99 -9.04 10.09 -6.62
CA TYR A 99 -9.64 11.17 -7.39
C TYR A 99 -8.77 11.54 -8.59
N ASP A 100 -7.45 11.65 -8.37
CA ASP A 100 -6.53 12.05 -9.45
C ASP A 100 -5.28 11.18 -9.40
N SER A 101 -5.46 9.92 -9.74
CA SER A 101 -4.39 8.95 -9.65
C SER A 101 -3.22 9.25 -10.60
N ARG A 102 -3.49 9.86 -11.74
CA ARG A 102 -2.41 10.20 -12.69
C ARG A 102 -1.47 11.23 -12.10
N GLU A 103 -2.03 12.24 -11.44
CA GLU A 103 -1.22 13.27 -10.79
C GLU A 103 -0.39 12.67 -9.66
N VAL A 104 -1.00 11.78 -8.88
CA VAL A 104 -0.30 11.11 -7.79
C VAL A 104 0.87 10.29 -8.34
N LEU A 105 0.66 9.52 -9.39
CA LEU A 105 1.71 8.70 -9.99
C LEU A 105 2.83 9.56 -10.58
N ARG A 106 2.48 10.71 -11.14
CA ARG A 106 3.48 11.62 -11.68
C ARG A 106 4.33 12.26 -10.58
N ARG A 107 3.67 12.64 -9.48
CA ARG A 107 4.34 13.28 -8.35
C ARG A 107 5.21 12.30 -7.56
N LEU A 108 4.78 11.03 -7.50
CA LEU A 108 5.46 10.00 -6.72
C LEU A 108 5.93 8.87 -7.64
N PRO A 109 7.09 9.05 -8.29
CA PRO A 109 7.59 8.00 -9.20
C PRO A 109 7.93 6.69 -8.50
N GLN A 110 8.06 6.71 -7.18
CA GLN A 110 8.32 5.52 -6.38
C GLN A 110 7.11 4.59 -6.30
N VAL A 111 5.91 5.11 -6.55
CA VAL A 111 4.67 4.35 -6.42
C VAL A 111 4.45 3.50 -7.67
N THR A 112 4.13 2.23 -7.46
CA THR A 112 3.87 1.29 -8.55
C THR A 112 2.51 1.53 -9.19
N GLY A 113 1.49 1.81 -8.38
CA GLY A 113 0.15 2.05 -8.89
C GLY A 113 -0.80 2.54 -7.82
N VAL A 114 -1.99 2.89 -8.24
CA VAL A 114 -3.06 3.37 -7.37
C VAL A 114 -4.28 2.46 -7.54
N MET A 115 -4.84 2.03 -6.43
CA MET A 115 -6.07 1.24 -6.40
C MET A 115 -7.25 2.19 -6.40
N LYS A 116 -8.04 2.15 -7.46
CA LYS A 116 -9.19 3.02 -7.67
C LYS A 116 -10.49 2.22 -7.51
N GLY A 117 -11.58 2.93 -7.25
CA GLY A 117 -12.89 2.33 -7.16
C GLY A 117 -13.10 1.59 -5.84
N GLU A 118 -13.77 0.44 -5.90
CA GLU A 118 -13.99 -0.38 -4.71
C GLU A 118 -12.68 -1.02 -4.28
N GLY A 119 -12.15 -0.54 -3.15
CA GLY A 119 -10.85 -0.95 -2.68
C GLY A 119 -10.70 -2.45 -2.49
N GLU A 120 -11.74 -3.11 -1.98
CA GLU A 120 -11.70 -4.54 -1.70
C GLU A 120 -11.46 -5.35 -2.97
N VAL A 121 -12.22 -5.06 -4.02
CA VAL A 121 -12.08 -5.77 -5.30
C VAL A 121 -10.73 -5.48 -5.92
N THR A 122 -10.35 -4.21 -5.93
CA THR A 122 -9.08 -3.79 -6.52
C THR A 122 -7.89 -4.39 -5.79
N PHE A 123 -7.96 -4.42 -4.46
CA PHE A 123 -6.89 -5.02 -3.67
C PHE A 123 -6.72 -6.50 -3.99
N LEU A 124 -7.82 -7.23 -4.10
CA LEU A 124 -7.76 -8.64 -4.47
C LEU A 124 -7.15 -8.81 -5.86
N GLU A 125 -7.50 -7.95 -6.80
CA GLU A 125 -6.91 -7.98 -8.15
C GLU A 125 -5.39 -7.76 -8.10
N VAL A 126 -4.92 -6.84 -7.26
CA VAL A 126 -3.50 -6.60 -7.09
C VAL A 126 -2.80 -7.86 -6.56
N LEU A 127 -3.38 -8.50 -5.56
CA LEU A 127 -2.80 -9.72 -5.01
C LEU A 127 -2.78 -10.85 -6.05
N ASP A 128 -3.86 -11.00 -6.80
CA ASP A 128 -3.93 -12.00 -7.87
C ASP A 128 -2.84 -11.74 -8.91
N HIS A 129 -2.64 -10.49 -9.26
CA HIS A 129 -1.61 -10.11 -10.22
C HIS A 129 -0.23 -10.59 -9.77
N TYR A 130 0.13 -10.34 -8.52
CA TYR A 130 1.47 -10.71 -8.03
C TYR A 130 1.61 -12.21 -7.79
N HIS A 131 0.54 -12.88 -7.42
CA HIS A 131 0.61 -14.32 -7.21
C HIS A 131 0.65 -15.10 -8.53
N CYS A 132 0.15 -14.51 -9.60
CA CYS A 132 0.19 -15.13 -10.93
C CYS A 132 1.37 -14.65 -11.76
N LEU A 133 2.26 -13.87 -11.18
CA LEU A 133 3.35 -13.24 -11.90
C LEU A 133 4.53 -14.20 -12.08
N LEU A 134 4.28 -15.31 -12.76
CA LEU A 134 5.34 -16.21 -13.19
C LEU A 134 5.83 -15.87 -14.59
N TYR A 135 5.13 -14.96 -15.25
CA TYR A 135 5.41 -14.58 -16.62
C TYR A 135 5.64 -13.09 -16.70
N THR A 136 6.29 -12.66 -17.76
CA THR A 136 6.46 -11.25 -18.03
C THR A 136 5.09 -10.60 -18.21
N SER A 137 4.84 -9.56 -17.47
CA SER A 137 3.59 -8.82 -17.58
C SER A 137 3.90 -7.34 -17.72
N PRO A 138 2.95 -6.56 -18.25
CA PRO A 138 3.11 -5.11 -18.31
C PRO A 138 3.35 -4.54 -16.92
N SER A 139 4.05 -3.42 -16.87
CA SER A 139 4.27 -2.76 -15.58
C SER A 139 2.93 -2.37 -14.97
N PRO A 140 2.68 -2.72 -13.70
CA PRO A 140 1.44 -2.31 -13.04
C PRO A 140 1.26 -0.80 -13.00
N ARG A 141 2.36 -0.05 -13.09
CA ARG A 141 2.31 1.40 -13.06
C ARG A 141 1.55 1.99 -14.25
N ASP A 142 1.52 1.28 -15.37
CA ASP A 142 0.88 1.77 -16.59
C ASP A 142 -0.63 1.63 -16.57
N ARG A 143 -1.19 1.07 -15.50
CA ARG A 143 -2.64 0.94 -15.38
C ARG A 143 -3.11 1.32 -13.99
N SER A 144 -4.33 1.85 -13.95
CA SER A 144 -5.04 2.01 -12.70
C SER A 144 -6.09 0.91 -12.65
N LEU A 145 -6.12 0.20 -11.55
CA LEU A 145 -7.08 -0.86 -11.35
C LEU A 145 -8.34 -0.31 -10.69
N SER A 146 -9.47 -0.77 -11.10
CA SER A 146 -10.74 -0.30 -10.55
C SER A 146 -11.74 -1.43 -10.44
#